data_7f3efe8c20b723fe59d6f5c7dea2d41a
#
_entry.id   7f3efe8c20b723fe59d6f5c7dea2d41a
#
_cell.length_a   1.000
_cell.length_b   1.000
_cell.length_c   1.000
_cell.angle_alpha   90.00
_cell.angle_beta   90.00
_cell.angle_gamma   90.00
#
_symmetry.space_group_name_H-M   'P 1'
#
loop_
_entity.id
_entity.type
_entity.pdbx_description
1 polymer ?
#
loop_
_entity_poly.entity_id
_entity_poly.type
_entity_poly.pdbx_seq_one_letter_code
_entity_poly.pdbx_strand_id
1 'polypeptide(L)'
;MAMHSEKQYLDLYQSSSRIIKKNSAEVLNAVRDAAFEDFRRLGFPSRKVERYKYTDMSAIFEPDYGLNLNRLEIPVDPYEAFRCDVPNLSTSLYFVVNDAFYNKALPKVELPEGVIVDSLSKIAAESPEFIGKYYAKIAKTDEDGITALNTFLAQDGLLIYVPKNVKVERTIQVINILRSDVDLMVNRRVLIVMEQGAEAKFLFCDHAADDKNFLATQVIEAFVGENASLDLYCLEETHYKNRRVSNVYIEQQANSRVNHNVITLHNGITRNR
;
A
#
# COMPACT_ATOMS: atom_id res chain seq x y z
N MET A 1 20.68 -2.12 21.59
CA MET A 1 20.26 -0.70 21.54
C MET A 1 19.64 -0.50 20.17
N ALA A 2 18.39 0.02 20.09
CA ALA A 2 17.78 0.41 18.82
C ALA A 2 18.58 1.53 18.17
N MET A 3 18.72 1.52 16.85
CA MET A 3 19.36 2.60 16.11
C MET A 3 18.52 3.88 16.23
N HIS A 4 19.12 5.04 15.99
CA HIS A 4 18.41 6.34 16.11
C HIS A 4 17.14 6.37 15.23
N SER A 5 17.23 5.86 14.00
CA SER A 5 16.11 5.77 13.06
C SER A 5 14.96 4.88 13.54
N GLU A 6 15.23 3.80 14.27
CA GLU A 6 14.18 2.93 14.84
C GLU A 6 13.46 3.62 15.99
N LYS A 7 14.23 4.30 16.85
CA LYS A 7 13.70 4.95 18.03
C LYS A 7 12.66 6.01 17.70
N GLN A 8 12.85 6.81 16.64
CA GLN A 8 11.88 7.84 16.24
C GLN A 8 10.48 7.26 15.95
N TYR A 9 10.40 6.09 15.28
CA TYR A 9 9.11 5.44 14.99
C TYR A 9 8.50 4.74 16.19
N LEU A 10 9.33 4.22 17.10
CA LEU A 10 8.86 3.67 18.38
C LEU A 10 8.26 4.77 19.25
N ASP A 11 8.97 5.88 19.43
CA ASP A 11 8.52 7.03 20.22
C ASP A 11 7.26 7.67 19.58
N LEU A 12 7.22 7.77 18.24
CA LEU A 12 6.07 8.25 17.49
C LEU A 12 4.82 7.42 17.79
N TYR A 13 4.90 6.09 17.68
CA TYR A 13 3.72 5.25 17.93
C TYR A 13 3.28 5.32 19.40
N GLN A 14 4.22 5.28 20.34
CA GLN A 14 3.91 5.39 21.76
C GLN A 14 3.16 6.69 22.10
N SER A 15 3.58 7.80 21.52
CA SER A 15 2.94 9.12 21.76
C SER A 15 1.65 9.31 20.97
N SER A 16 1.49 8.66 19.80
CA SER A 16 0.42 8.95 18.83
C SER A 16 -0.53 7.78 18.57
N SER A 17 -0.35 6.63 19.23
CA SER A 17 -1.16 5.43 19.00
C SER A 17 -2.67 5.68 19.13
N ARG A 18 -3.08 6.54 20.07
CA ARG A 18 -4.48 6.92 20.24
C ARG A 18 -5.06 7.61 19.00
N ILE A 19 -4.30 8.53 18.38
CA ILE A 19 -4.74 9.24 17.17
C ILE A 19 -4.77 8.29 15.98
N ILE A 20 -3.75 7.44 15.84
CA ILE A 20 -3.67 6.42 14.78
C ILE A 20 -4.90 5.50 14.86
N LYS A 21 -5.19 4.95 16.04
CA LYS A 21 -6.31 4.04 16.26
C LYS A 21 -7.67 4.72 16.07
N LYS A 22 -7.82 5.98 16.51
CA LYS A 22 -9.05 6.76 16.33
C LYS A 22 -9.40 6.98 14.86
N ASN A 23 -8.40 7.17 14.02
CA ASN A 23 -8.57 7.49 12.60
C ASN A 23 -8.40 6.24 11.71
N SER A 24 -8.79 5.07 12.21
CA SER A 24 -8.73 3.79 11.51
C SER A 24 -9.82 2.85 12.02
N ALA A 25 -10.12 1.79 11.25
CA ALA A 25 -11.11 0.79 11.65
C ALA A 25 -10.58 -0.14 12.76
N GLU A 26 -11.48 -0.64 13.61
CA GLU A 26 -11.12 -1.47 14.77
C GLU A 26 -10.43 -2.78 14.36
N VAL A 27 -10.89 -3.43 13.31
CA VAL A 27 -10.28 -4.67 12.80
C VAL A 27 -8.83 -4.46 12.33
N LEU A 28 -8.51 -3.27 11.78
CA LEU A 28 -7.15 -2.89 11.43
C LEU A 28 -6.31 -2.58 12.69
N ASN A 29 -6.95 -2.03 13.72
CA ASN A 29 -6.31 -1.71 14.98
C ASN A 29 -5.91 -2.96 15.79
N ALA A 30 -6.65 -4.07 15.62
CA ALA A 30 -6.45 -5.30 16.37
C ALA A 30 -5.05 -5.91 16.22
N VAL A 31 -4.35 -5.64 15.11
CA VAL A 31 -3.01 -6.19 14.83
C VAL A 31 -1.87 -5.20 15.12
N ARG A 32 -2.17 -3.92 15.41
CA ARG A 32 -1.14 -2.87 15.51
C ARG A 32 -0.18 -3.05 16.66
N ASP A 33 -0.69 -3.37 17.85
CA ASP A 33 0.17 -3.47 19.04
C ASP A 33 1.12 -4.66 18.93
N ALA A 34 0.66 -5.79 18.36
CA ALA A 34 1.54 -6.93 18.03
C ALA A 34 2.60 -6.55 17.00
N ALA A 35 2.21 -5.86 15.93
CA ALA A 35 3.13 -5.38 14.91
C ALA A 35 4.16 -4.38 15.46
N PHE A 36 3.75 -3.51 16.39
CA PHE A 36 4.66 -2.61 17.09
C PHE A 36 5.71 -3.37 17.93
N GLU A 37 5.28 -4.39 18.68
CA GLU A 37 6.19 -5.23 19.45
C GLU A 37 7.15 -6.01 18.54
N ASP A 38 6.67 -6.50 17.38
CA ASP A 38 7.51 -7.14 16.39
C ASP A 38 8.56 -6.19 15.84
N PHE A 39 8.17 -4.95 15.49
CA PHE A 39 9.13 -3.94 15.05
C PHE A 39 10.15 -3.59 16.14
N ARG A 40 9.71 -3.47 17.39
CA ARG A 40 10.60 -3.22 18.53
C ARG A 40 11.65 -4.31 18.70
N ARG A 41 11.28 -5.56 18.40
CA ARG A 41 12.16 -6.74 18.47
C ARG A 41 13.08 -6.84 17.25
N LEU A 42 12.53 -6.61 16.04
CA LEU A 42 13.23 -6.84 14.78
C LEU A 42 14.07 -5.64 14.33
N GLY A 43 13.56 -4.43 14.54
CA GLY A 43 14.12 -3.20 13.97
C GLY A 43 14.10 -3.17 12.46
N PHE A 44 14.90 -2.28 11.87
CA PHE A 44 15.13 -2.28 10.43
C PHE A 44 16.07 -3.40 10.04
N PRO A 45 15.76 -4.13 8.95
CA PRO A 45 16.63 -5.19 8.49
C PRO A 45 18.00 -4.63 8.08
N SER A 46 19.05 -5.24 8.62
CA SER A 46 20.43 -4.86 8.32
C SER A 46 20.90 -5.47 6.99
N ARG A 47 22.01 -4.94 6.45
CA ARG A 47 22.67 -5.51 5.25
C ARG A 47 23.17 -6.94 5.44
N LYS A 48 23.16 -7.49 6.66
CA LYS A 48 23.50 -8.89 6.93
C LYS A 48 22.35 -9.84 6.53
N VAL A 49 21.14 -9.32 6.44
CA VAL A 49 19.98 -10.06 5.91
C VAL A 49 20.09 -10.09 4.39
N GLU A 50 20.24 -11.27 3.77
CA GLU A 50 20.57 -11.43 2.34
C GLU A 50 19.64 -10.60 1.43
N ARG A 51 18.35 -10.62 1.67
CA ARG A 51 17.35 -9.85 0.90
C ARG A 51 17.47 -8.33 1.05
N TYR A 52 18.26 -7.81 1.99
CA TYR A 52 18.54 -6.37 2.21
C TYR A 52 20.00 -5.99 2.02
N LYS A 53 20.84 -6.90 1.57
CA LYS A 53 22.30 -6.76 1.45
C LYS A 53 22.75 -5.48 0.73
N TYR A 54 22.02 -5.07 -0.30
CA TYR A 54 22.37 -3.91 -1.12
C TYR A 54 21.62 -2.64 -0.76
N THR A 55 20.80 -2.65 0.29
CA THR A 55 19.96 -1.51 0.69
C THR A 55 20.18 -1.18 2.15
N ASP A 56 20.55 0.06 2.44
CA ASP A 56 20.65 0.56 3.80
C ASP A 56 19.29 1.08 4.27
N MET A 57 18.53 0.22 4.93
CA MET A 57 17.20 0.58 5.40
C MET A 57 17.25 1.67 6.46
N SER A 58 18.24 1.66 7.35
CA SER A 58 18.38 2.68 8.39
C SER A 58 18.56 4.07 7.80
N ALA A 59 19.41 4.21 6.77
CA ALA A 59 19.62 5.49 6.07
C ALA A 59 18.37 5.98 5.32
N ILE A 60 17.52 5.06 4.82
CA ILE A 60 16.26 5.41 4.16
C ILE A 60 15.27 6.02 5.17
N PHE A 61 15.22 5.47 6.38
CA PHE A 61 14.26 5.84 7.43
C PHE A 61 14.80 6.87 8.44
N GLU A 62 16.08 7.28 8.33
CA GLU A 62 16.71 8.24 9.25
C GLU A 62 16.13 9.67 9.16
N PRO A 63 15.78 10.21 7.97
CA PRO A 63 15.23 11.55 7.91
C PRO A 63 13.91 11.67 8.68
N ASP A 64 13.70 12.86 9.25
CA ASP A 64 12.45 13.21 9.95
C ASP A 64 11.37 13.56 8.92
N TYR A 65 10.51 12.59 8.64
CA TYR A 65 9.37 12.76 7.76
C TYR A 65 8.13 13.12 8.58
N GLY A 66 7.33 14.07 8.09
CA GLY A 66 5.97 14.26 8.59
C GLY A 66 5.09 13.05 8.31
N LEU A 67 4.05 12.85 9.12
CA LEU A 67 2.99 11.86 8.91
C LEU A 67 1.62 12.52 9.08
N ASN A 68 0.68 12.20 8.20
CA ASN A 68 -0.68 12.72 8.27
C ASN A 68 -1.56 11.88 9.22
N LEU A 69 -1.17 11.78 10.49
CA LEU A 69 -1.86 10.96 11.49
C LEU A 69 -3.30 11.44 11.78
N ASN A 70 -3.57 12.73 11.61
CA ASN A 70 -4.91 13.31 11.79
C ASN A 70 -5.81 13.13 10.57
N ARG A 71 -5.31 12.51 9.49
CA ARG A 71 -6.05 12.30 8.23
C ARG A 71 -6.60 13.62 7.66
N LEU A 72 -5.81 14.70 7.75
CA LEU A 72 -6.16 15.96 7.14
C LEU A 72 -6.30 15.77 5.63
N GLU A 73 -7.35 16.36 5.07
CA GLU A 73 -7.54 16.37 3.63
C GLU A 73 -6.42 17.19 2.97
N ILE A 74 -5.75 16.59 1.99
CA ILE A 74 -4.70 17.24 1.22
C ILE A 74 -5.31 17.67 -0.12
N PRO A 75 -5.41 18.97 -0.39
CA PRO A 75 -5.98 19.46 -1.63
C PRO A 75 -5.14 19.02 -2.83
N VAL A 76 -5.77 18.32 -3.75
CA VAL A 76 -5.20 17.91 -5.04
C VAL A 76 -6.32 17.69 -6.05
N ASP A 77 -6.12 18.14 -7.28
CA ASP A 77 -6.87 17.59 -8.41
C ASP A 77 -6.08 16.41 -8.98
N PRO A 78 -6.56 15.18 -8.78
CA PRO A 78 -5.83 14.00 -9.19
C PRO A 78 -5.70 13.91 -10.72
N TYR A 79 -6.63 14.48 -11.49
CA TYR A 79 -6.55 14.50 -12.95
C TYR A 79 -5.52 15.51 -13.48
N GLU A 80 -5.28 16.61 -12.77
CA GLU A 80 -4.20 17.54 -13.09
C GLU A 80 -2.83 17.00 -12.71
N ALA A 81 -2.76 16.30 -11.56
CA ALA A 81 -1.52 15.67 -11.08
C ALA A 81 -1.13 14.43 -11.89
N PHE A 82 -2.12 13.76 -12.50
CA PHE A 82 -1.92 12.57 -13.31
C PHE A 82 -1.63 12.94 -14.76
N ARG A 83 -0.38 12.73 -15.17
CA ARG A 83 0.05 12.86 -16.57
C ARG A 83 0.52 11.51 -17.07
N CYS A 84 -0.42 10.70 -17.54
CA CYS A 84 -0.06 9.45 -18.23
C CYS A 84 -0.04 9.72 -19.73
N ASP A 85 1.13 9.69 -20.33
CA ASP A 85 1.32 9.85 -21.77
C ASP A 85 1.08 8.56 -22.56
N VAL A 86 0.49 7.52 -21.92
CA VAL A 86 0.14 6.28 -22.63
C VAL A 86 -1.15 6.49 -23.41
N PRO A 87 -1.08 6.69 -24.73
CA PRO A 87 -2.26 6.94 -25.52
C PRO A 87 -3.17 5.70 -25.56
N ASN A 88 -4.49 5.94 -25.47
CA ASN A 88 -5.54 4.93 -25.67
C ASN A 88 -5.63 3.82 -24.61
N LEU A 89 -5.10 4.02 -23.40
CA LEU A 89 -5.31 3.06 -22.33
C LEU A 89 -6.76 3.13 -21.83
N SER A 90 -7.59 2.18 -22.24
CA SER A 90 -8.97 2.06 -21.75
C SER A 90 -8.97 1.38 -20.38
N THR A 91 -8.90 2.16 -19.29
CA THR A 91 -8.87 1.66 -17.92
C THR A 91 -10.01 2.22 -17.07
N SER A 92 -10.34 1.53 -15.98
CA SER A 92 -11.15 2.09 -14.90
C SER A 92 -10.20 2.74 -13.90
N LEU A 93 -10.23 4.08 -13.85
CA LEU A 93 -9.23 4.90 -13.17
C LEU A 93 -9.65 5.22 -11.73
N TYR A 94 -8.80 4.87 -10.78
CA TYR A 94 -8.93 5.17 -9.35
C TYR A 94 -7.71 5.89 -8.83
N PHE A 95 -7.85 6.64 -7.75
CA PHE A 95 -6.77 7.42 -7.17
C PHE A 95 -6.56 7.10 -5.70
N VAL A 96 -5.29 7.06 -5.30
CA VAL A 96 -4.85 7.06 -3.91
C VAL A 96 -3.96 8.28 -3.72
N VAL A 97 -4.35 9.19 -2.85
CA VAL A 97 -3.56 10.38 -2.52
C VAL A 97 -2.80 10.08 -1.22
N ASN A 98 -1.48 10.07 -1.32
CA ASN A 98 -0.57 9.60 -0.28
C ASN A 98 -0.89 8.15 0.12
N ASP A 99 -1.64 7.94 1.20
CA ASP A 99 -2.08 6.64 1.71
C ASP A 99 -3.60 6.54 1.87
N ALA A 100 -4.36 7.49 1.30
CA ALA A 100 -5.81 7.55 1.38
C ALA A 100 -6.47 7.30 0.03
N PHE A 101 -7.48 6.44 0.00
CA PHE A 101 -8.34 6.28 -1.18
C PHE A 101 -9.09 7.58 -1.48
N TYR A 102 -9.05 8.03 -2.74
CA TYR A 102 -9.67 9.28 -3.16
C TYR A 102 -11.06 9.01 -3.76
N ASN A 103 -12.10 9.19 -2.97
CA ASN A 103 -13.48 8.86 -3.34
C ASN A 103 -14.23 9.96 -4.13
N LYS A 104 -13.61 11.14 -4.33
CA LYS A 104 -14.26 12.28 -5.02
C LYS A 104 -14.16 12.20 -6.55
N ALA A 105 -13.35 11.28 -7.07
CA ALA A 105 -13.14 11.08 -8.51
C ALA A 105 -13.20 9.59 -8.85
N LEU A 106 -14.41 9.03 -8.80
CA LEU A 106 -14.64 7.64 -9.19
C LEU A 106 -14.84 7.51 -10.71
N PRO A 107 -14.45 6.39 -11.32
CA PRO A 107 -14.64 6.17 -12.75
C PRO A 107 -16.14 6.13 -13.09
N LYS A 108 -16.49 6.67 -14.26
CA LYS A 108 -17.88 6.67 -14.76
C LYS A 108 -18.34 5.30 -15.27
N VAL A 109 -17.39 4.39 -15.51
CA VAL A 109 -17.67 3.04 -15.99
C VAL A 109 -17.91 2.13 -14.80
N GLU A 110 -19.06 1.52 -14.76
CA GLU A 110 -19.42 0.55 -13.73
C GLU A 110 -18.53 -0.69 -13.84
N LEU A 111 -18.10 -1.18 -12.67
CA LEU A 111 -17.46 -2.48 -12.55
C LEU A 111 -18.51 -3.60 -12.65
N PRO A 112 -18.12 -4.83 -13.01
CA PRO A 112 -19.00 -5.98 -12.90
C PRO A 112 -19.61 -6.09 -11.50
N GLU A 113 -20.83 -6.64 -11.42
CA GLU A 113 -21.58 -6.79 -10.17
C GLU A 113 -20.71 -7.48 -9.08
N GLY A 114 -20.72 -6.90 -7.89
CA GLY A 114 -20.01 -7.40 -6.73
C GLY A 114 -18.52 -7.10 -6.66
N VAL A 115 -17.91 -6.53 -7.73
CA VAL A 115 -16.52 -6.05 -7.68
C VAL A 115 -16.44 -4.79 -6.82
N ILE A 116 -15.49 -4.78 -5.88
CA ILE A 116 -15.25 -3.64 -4.98
C ILE A 116 -13.85 -3.08 -5.23
N VAL A 117 -13.76 -1.77 -5.37
CA VAL A 117 -12.52 -0.98 -5.33
C VAL A 117 -12.81 0.23 -4.45
N ASP A 118 -12.35 0.20 -3.22
CA ASP A 118 -12.71 1.23 -2.23
C ASP A 118 -11.62 1.37 -1.13
N SER A 119 -11.82 2.33 -0.23
CA SER A 119 -11.00 2.51 0.96
C SER A 119 -11.02 1.24 1.83
N LEU A 120 -9.82 0.77 2.17
CA LEU A 120 -9.65 -0.37 3.07
C LEU A 120 -10.26 -0.08 4.46
N SER A 121 -10.04 1.13 4.98
CA SER A 121 -10.57 1.54 6.29
C SER A 121 -12.10 1.62 6.29
N LYS A 122 -12.71 2.12 5.21
CA LYS A 122 -14.16 2.17 5.06
C LYS A 122 -14.76 0.76 5.08
N ILE A 123 -14.28 -0.13 4.21
CA ILE A 123 -14.80 -1.49 4.16
C ILE A 123 -14.49 -2.27 5.44
N ALA A 124 -13.36 -2.00 6.08
CA ALA A 124 -13.02 -2.59 7.37
C ALA A 124 -14.01 -2.18 8.49
N ALA A 125 -14.56 -0.97 8.43
CA ALA A 125 -15.60 -0.53 9.36
C ALA A 125 -16.99 -1.13 9.02
N GLU A 126 -17.32 -1.24 7.72
CA GLU A 126 -18.61 -1.76 7.24
C GLU A 126 -18.70 -3.30 7.31
N SER A 127 -17.57 -4.00 7.09
CA SER A 127 -17.48 -5.46 7.00
C SER A 127 -16.25 -6.01 7.72
N PRO A 128 -16.13 -5.82 9.05
CA PRO A 128 -14.95 -6.18 9.82
C PRO A 128 -14.64 -7.67 9.78
N GLU A 129 -15.64 -8.54 9.74
CA GLU A 129 -15.44 -9.99 9.64
C GLU A 129 -14.80 -10.41 8.31
N PHE A 130 -15.18 -9.77 7.20
CA PHE A 130 -14.59 -10.02 5.89
C PHE A 130 -13.13 -9.59 5.89
N ILE A 131 -12.84 -8.37 6.28
CA ILE A 131 -11.46 -7.85 6.33
C ILE A 131 -10.59 -8.66 7.29
N GLY A 132 -11.13 -9.05 8.44
CA GLY A 132 -10.43 -9.85 9.44
C GLY A 132 -9.97 -11.25 8.96
N LYS A 133 -10.56 -11.77 7.88
CA LYS A 133 -10.13 -13.04 7.25
C LYS A 133 -8.82 -12.88 6.46
N TYR A 134 -8.53 -11.69 5.95
CA TYR A 134 -7.46 -11.47 4.99
C TYR A 134 -6.37 -10.51 5.50
N TYR A 135 -6.74 -9.43 6.19
CA TYR A 135 -5.80 -8.39 6.61
C TYR A 135 -4.73 -8.92 7.57
N ALA A 136 -3.46 -8.70 7.23
CA ALA A 136 -2.27 -9.15 7.97
C ALA A 136 -2.20 -10.68 8.17
N LYS A 137 -2.76 -11.47 7.24
CA LYS A 137 -2.73 -12.93 7.32
C LYS A 137 -1.52 -13.53 6.65
N ILE A 138 -1.07 -12.98 5.52
CA ILE A 138 0.11 -13.46 4.79
C ILE A 138 1.29 -12.50 4.90
N ALA A 139 1.06 -11.21 5.11
CA ALA A 139 2.11 -10.24 5.43
C ALA A 139 2.46 -10.31 6.92
N LYS A 140 3.24 -11.32 7.30
CA LYS A 140 3.62 -11.56 8.69
C LYS A 140 4.52 -10.45 9.23
N THR A 141 4.16 -9.91 10.40
CA THR A 141 4.91 -8.82 11.05
C THR A 141 6.12 -9.32 11.84
N ASP A 142 6.08 -10.55 12.29
CA ASP A 142 7.14 -11.20 13.08
C ASP A 142 8.36 -11.63 12.26
N GLU A 143 8.29 -11.52 10.94
CA GLU A 143 9.35 -11.90 10.00
C GLU A 143 10.09 -10.71 9.37
N ASP A 144 9.48 -9.53 9.33
CA ASP A 144 10.01 -8.38 8.60
C ASP A 144 9.65 -7.05 9.28
N GLY A 145 10.66 -6.30 9.73
CA GLY A 145 10.47 -5.03 10.42
C GLY A 145 9.78 -3.95 9.58
N ILE A 146 9.97 -3.94 8.24
CA ILE A 146 9.29 -2.98 7.36
C ILE A 146 7.80 -3.28 7.27
N THR A 147 7.44 -4.56 7.18
CA THR A 147 6.03 -4.99 7.22
C THR A 147 5.40 -4.67 8.57
N ALA A 148 6.13 -4.89 9.65
CA ALA A 148 5.70 -4.53 11.00
C ALA A 148 5.45 -3.01 11.12
N LEU A 149 6.42 -2.18 10.69
CA LEU A 149 6.31 -0.72 10.68
C LEU A 149 5.07 -0.25 9.89
N ASN A 150 4.91 -0.74 8.65
CA ASN A 150 3.75 -0.40 7.83
C ASN A 150 2.44 -0.79 8.53
N THR A 151 2.39 -1.98 9.14
CA THR A 151 1.17 -2.49 9.77
C THR A 151 0.73 -1.65 10.98
N PHE A 152 1.66 -1.17 11.82
CA PHE A 152 1.25 -0.35 12.96
C PHE A 152 1.01 1.12 12.61
N LEU A 153 1.52 1.64 11.48
CA LEU A 153 1.31 3.03 11.06
C LEU A 153 0.19 3.22 10.04
N ALA A 154 -0.08 2.25 9.16
CA ALA A 154 -1.09 2.40 8.11
C ALA A 154 -2.50 2.57 8.70
N GLN A 155 -3.19 3.66 8.37
CA GLN A 155 -4.53 3.97 8.88
C GLN A 155 -5.62 3.67 7.86
N ASP A 156 -5.28 3.70 6.57
CA ASP A 156 -6.16 3.40 5.44
C ASP A 156 -5.36 2.66 4.36
N GLY A 157 -5.95 2.50 3.21
CA GLY A 157 -5.37 1.85 2.06
C GLY A 157 -6.44 1.55 1.01
N LEU A 158 -6.14 0.56 0.18
CA LEU A 158 -7.00 0.15 -0.92
C LEU A 158 -7.45 -1.30 -0.71
N LEU A 159 -8.75 -1.54 -0.84
CA LEU A 159 -9.31 -2.87 -1.03
C LEU A 159 -9.72 -3.05 -2.48
N ILE A 160 -9.33 -4.18 -3.07
CA ILE A 160 -9.87 -4.69 -4.32
C ILE A 160 -10.42 -6.09 -4.07
N TYR A 161 -11.69 -6.29 -4.36
CA TYR A 161 -12.35 -7.58 -4.27
C TYR A 161 -13.01 -7.94 -5.60
N VAL A 162 -12.73 -9.13 -6.09
CA VAL A 162 -13.34 -9.69 -7.31
C VAL A 162 -14.07 -10.98 -6.96
N PRO A 163 -15.41 -11.03 -7.10
CA PRO A 163 -16.21 -12.18 -6.70
C PRO A 163 -15.93 -13.42 -7.57
N LYS A 164 -16.44 -14.56 -7.09
CA LYS A 164 -16.32 -15.86 -7.75
C LYS A 164 -16.80 -15.82 -9.19
N ASN A 165 -15.98 -16.35 -10.12
CA ASN A 165 -16.24 -16.46 -11.56
C ASN A 165 -16.50 -15.12 -12.27
N VAL A 166 -16.14 -14.00 -11.64
CA VAL A 166 -16.26 -12.68 -12.29
C VAL A 166 -14.98 -12.37 -13.05
N LYS A 167 -15.15 -11.93 -14.30
CA LYS A 167 -14.07 -11.45 -15.15
C LYS A 167 -14.17 -9.93 -15.29
N VAL A 168 -13.13 -9.23 -14.89
CA VAL A 168 -13.01 -7.78 -15.06
C VAL A 168 -12.26 -7.52 -16.37
N GLU A 169 -13.03 -7.25 -17.43
CA GLU A 169 -12.46 -7.08 -18.80
C GLU A 169 -11.57 -5.84 -18.90
N ARG A 170 -11.99 -4.75 -18.29
CA ARG A 170 -11.26 -3.49 -18.31
C ARG A 170 -10.22 -3.47 -17.21
N THR A 171 -8.98 -3.14 -17.54
CA THR A 171 -7.91 -2.97 -16.55
C THR A 171 -8.30 -1.94 -15.51
N ILE A 172 -8.22 -2.28 -14.23
CA ILE A 172 -8.34 -1.34 -13.13
C ILE A 172 -6.99 -0.65 -12.94
N GLN A 173 -6.97 0.66 -13.15
CA GLN A 173 -5.76 1.46 -12.96
C GLN A 173 -5.86 2.27 -11.67
N VAL A 174 -4.86 2.14 -10.81
CA VAL A 174 -4.76 2.85 -9.55
C VAL A 174 -3.58 3.80 -9.63
N ILE A 175 -3.86 5.08 -9.56
CA ILE A 175 -2.85 6.14 -9.56
C ILE A 175 -2.57 6.54 -8.11
N ASN A 176 -1.38 6.26 -7.67
CA ASN A 176 -0.86 6.71 -6.39
C ASN A 176 -0.17 8.07 -6.58
N ILE A 177 -0.69 9.10 -5.96
CA ILE A 177 -0.15 10.46 -6.03
C ILE A 177 0.47 10.82 -4.69
N LEU A 178 1.75 11.18 -4.69
CA LEU A 178 2.43 11.77 -3.54
C LEU A 178 2.25 13.29 -3.62
N ARG A 179 1.60 13.88 -2.61
CA ARG A 179 1.32 15.32 -2.53
C ARG A 179 1.54 15.82 -1.10
N SER A 180 2.42 16.80 -0.92
CA SER A 180 2.63 17.43 0.39
C SER A 180 3.38 18.77 0.24
N ASP A 181 3.15 19.68 1.18
CA ASP A 181 3.92 20.90 1.31
C ASP A 181 5.21 20.73 2.16
N VAL A 182 5.36 19.56 2.77
CA VAL A 182 6.53 19.18 3.61
C VAL A 182 7.03 17.80 3.21
N ASP A 183 8.22 17.43 3.66
CA ASP A 183 8.73 16.07 3.53
C ASP A 183 7.80 15.11 4.28
N LEU A 184 7.36 14.05 3.61
CA LEU A 184 6.27 13.21 4.11
C LEU A 184 6.57 11.72 3.97
N MET A 185 6.27 10.96 5.01
CA MET A 185 6.16 9.51 4.95
C MET A 185 4.70 9.09 4.77
N VAL A 186 4.48 8.16 3.85
CA VAL A 186 3.18 7.53 3.61
C VAL A 186 3.26 6.03 3.81
N ASN A 187 2.21 5.45 4.40
CA ASN A 187 2.15 4.03 4.71
C ASN A 187 0.98 3.39 3.98
N ARG A 188 1.21 2.97 2.73
CA ARG A 188 0.20 2.37 1.87
C ARG A 188 -0.06 0.92 2.23
N ARG A 189 -1.31 0.57 2.31
CA ARG A 189 -1.77 -0.81 2.47
C ARG A 189 -2.70 -1.18 1.32
N VAL A 190 -2.48 -2.32 0.69
CA VAL A 190 -3.34 -2.82 -0.38
C VAL A 190 -3.74 -4.25 -0.06
N LEU A 191 -5.03 -4.52 -0.10
CA LEU A 191 -5.60 -5.85 0.06
C LEU A 191 -6.33 -6.21 -1.24
N ILE A 192 -5.89 -7.29 -1.88
CA ILE A 192 -6.48 -7.83 -3.11
C ILE A 192 -7.05 -9.21 -2.79
N VAL A 193 -8.34 -9.39 -3.01
CA VAL A 193 -9.00 -10.69 -2.83
C VAL A 193 -9.66 -11.07 -4.15
N MET A 194 -9.14 -12.13 -4.76
CA MET A 194 -9.65 -12.74 -5.98
C MET A 194 -10.29 -14.07 -5.60
N GLU A 195 -11.59 -14.16 -5.70
CA GLU A 195 -12.32 -15.40 -5.40
C GLU A 195 -12.06 -16.48 -6.49
N GLN A 196 -12.56 -17.69 -6.26
CA GLN A 196 -12.42 -18.80 -7.19
C GLN A 196 -12.87 -18.43 -8.61
N GLY A 197 -12.01 -18.69 -9.62
CA GLY A 197 -12.30 -18.42 -11.02
C GLY A 197 -12.39 -16.94 -11.41
N ALA A 198 -12.02 -16.02 -10.50
CA ALA A 198 -11.98 -14.59 -10.79
C ALA A 198 -10.82 -14.24 -11.74
N GLU A 199 -11.05 -13.30 -12.66
CA GLU A 199 -10.00 -12.80 -13.56
C GLU A 199 -9.95 -11.27 -13.52
N ALA A 200 -8.78 -10.68 -13.30
CA ALA A 200 -8.59 -9.24 -13.37
C ALA A 200 -7.15 -8.83 -13.69
N LYS A 201 -7.01 -7.60 -14.20
CA LYS A 201 -5.74 -6.91 -14.43
C LYS A 201 -5.71 -5.61 -13.68
N PHE A 202 -4.64 -5.38 -12.94
CA PHE A 202 -4.40 -4.15 -12.20
C PHE A 202 -3.13 -3.48 -12.69
N LEU A 203 -3.19 -2.17 -12.85
CA LEU A 203 -2.05 -1.32 -13.15
C LEU A 203 -1.92 -0.27 -12.05
N PHE A 204 -0.91 -0.37 -11.22
CA PHE A 204 -0.59 0.62 -10.20
C PHE A 204 0.50 1.54 -10.73
N CYS A 205 0.22 2.84 -10.75
CA CYS A 205 1.16 3.86 -11.19
C CYS A 205 1.50 4.77 -10.01
N ASP A 206 2.78 4.99 -9.76
CA ASP A 206 3.25 5.89 -8.70
C ASP A 206 3.76 7.20 -9.32
N HIS A 207 3.20 8.33 -8.88
CA HIS A 207 3.58 9.69 -9.29
C HIS A 207 3.82 10.58 -8.06
N ALA A 208 4.63 11.61 -8.24
CA ALA A 208 4.81 12.67 -7.25
C ALA A 208 4.40 14.00 -7.87
N ALA A 209 3.50 14.71 -7.19
CA ALA A 209 3.04 16.03 -7.62
C ALA A 209 3.98 17.16 -7.17
N ASP A 210 4.77 16.91 -6.13
CA ASP A 210 5.64 17.91 -5.49
C ASP A 210 7.09 17.47 -5.42
N ASP A 211 7.98 18.46 -5.42
CA ASP A 211 9.44 18.29 -5.26
C ASP A 211 9.83 18.24 -3.76
N LYS A 212 9.24 17.30 -3.01
CA LYS A 212 9.56 17.04 -1.60
C LYS A 212 10.25 15.69 -1.45
N ASN A 213 10.88 15.48 -0.28
CA ASN A 213 11.34 14.15 0.06
C ASN A 213 10.15 13.30 0.52
N PHE A 214 9.81 12.30 -0.26
CA PHE A 214 8.80 11.33 0.15
C PHE A 214 9.44 10.01 0.51
N LEU A 215 8.91 9.38 1.55
CA LEU A 215 9.15 7.98 1.86
C LEU A 215 7.82 7.23 1.77
N ALA A 216 7.67 6.38 0.78
CA ALA A 216 6.51 5.52 0.64
C ALA A 216 6.83 4.09 1.10
N THR A 217 6.25 3.65 2.21
CA THR A 217 6.16 2.22 2.51
C THR A 217 4.89 1.65 1.92
N GLN A 218 4.97 0.46 1.33
CA GLN A 218 3.80 -0.22 0.76
C GLN A 218 3.83 -1.69 1.12
N VAL A 219 2.70 -2.20 1.59
CA VAL A 219 2.47 -3.63 1.75
C VAL A 219 1.23 -4.04 0.97
N ILE A 220 1.41 -4.98 0.05
CA ILE A 220 0.33 -5.58 -0.73
C ILE A 220 0.14 -7.01 -0.25
N GLU A 221 -1.08 -7.37 0.11
CA GLU A 221 -1.52 -8.74 0.33
C GLU A 221 -2.50 -9.12 -0.76
N ALA A 222 -2.19 -10.17 -1.53
CA ALA A 222 -3.04 -10.69 -2.59
C ALA A 222 -3.40 -12.14 -2.34
N PHE A 223 -4.69 -12.43 -2.24
CA PHE A 223 -5.25 -13.76 -2.13
C PHE A 223 -5.87 -14.15 -3.47
N VAL A 224 -5.35 -15.18 -4.09
CA VAL A 224 -5.75 -15.60 -5.43
C VAL A 224 -6.37 -16.99 -5.35
N GLY A 225 -7.69 -17.03 -5.45
CA GLY A 225 -8.50 -18.22 -5.30
C GLY A 225 -8.25 -19.29 -6.38
N GLU A 226 -8.81 -20.46 -6.17
CA GLU A 226 -8.66 -21.58 -7.09
C GLU A 226 -9.11 -21.22 -8.52
N ASN A 227 -8.31 -21.57 -9.53
CA ASN A 227 -8.53 -21.25 -10.96
C ASN A 227 -8.63 -19.73 -11.26
N ALA A 228 -8.29 -18.84 -10.35
CA ALA A 228 -8.30 -17.40 -10.58
C ALA A 228 -7.04 -16.91 -11.32
N SER A 229 -7.13 -15.78 -12.01
CA SER A 229 -6.04 -15.17 -12.76
C SER A 229 -5.86 -13.70 -12.40
N LEU A 230 -4.70 -13.36 -11.86
CA LEU A 230 -4.29 -12.01 -11.48
C LEU A 230 -3.12 -11.55 -12.33
N ASP A 231 -3.29 -10.48 -13.11
CA ASP A 231 -2.19 -9.72 -13.68
C ASP A 231 -2.01 -8.41 -12.87
N LEU A 232 -0.86 -8.25 -12.20
CA LEU A 232 -0.52 -7.08 -11.40
C LEU A 232 0.72 -6.38 -11.99
N TYR A 233 0.53 -5.17 -12.50
CA TYR A 233 1.57 -4.33 -13.04
C TYR A 233 1.78 -3.13 -12.13
N CYS A 234 3.04 -2.84 -11.80
CA CYS A 234 3.41 -1.66 -11.02
C CYS A 234 4.40 -0.83 -11.85
N LEU A 235 4.03 0.42 -12.11
CA LEU A 235 4.85 1.39 -12.83
C LEU A 235 5.21 2.53 -11.89
N GLU A 236 6.49 2.79 -11.68
CA GLU A 236 6.98 3.83 -10.83
C GLU A 236 7.68 4.92 -11.66
N GLU A 237 7.11 6.11 -11.63
CA GLU A 237 7.64 7.31 -12.25
C GLU A 237 7.42 8.47 -11.30
N THR A 238 8.38 8.69 -10.40
CA THR A 238 8.31 9.71 -9.37
C THR A 238 9.47 10.70 -9.51
N HIS A 239 10.19 11.00 -8.44
CA HIS A 239 11.23 12.01 -8.42
C HIS A 239 12.49 11.47 -7.70
N TYR A 240 13.69 11.96 -8.05
CA TYR A 240 14.95 11.48 -7.46
C TYR A 240 15.06 11.65 -5.92
N LYS A 241 14.23 12.51 -5.31
CA LYS A 241 14.14 12.65 -3.86
C LYS A 241 13.25 11.61 -3.18
N ASN A 242 12.48 10.85 -3.97
CA ASN A 242 11.54 9.88 -3.41
C ASN A 242 12.24 8.57 -3.06
N ARG A 243 11.78 7.96 -1.99
CA ARG A 243 12.18 6.64 -1.54
C ARG A 243 10.96 5.76 -1.43
N ARG A 244 11.03 4.56 -1.98
CA ARG A 244 9.94 3.59 -1.92
C ARG A 244 10.44 2.24 -1.44
N VAL A 245 9.73 1.69 -0.46
CA VAL A 245 9.96 0.32 0.03
C VAL A 245 8.64 -0.43 -0.05
N SER A 246 8.57 -1.43 -0.94
CA SER A 246 7.36 -2.19 -1.21
C SER A 246 7.58 -3.67 -0.93
N ASN A 247 6.71 -4.26 -0.13
CA ASN A 247 6.64 -5.70 0.12
C ASN A 247 5.32 -6.25 -0.44
N VAL A 248 5.41 -7.28 -1.27
CA VAL A 248 4.25 -7.93 -1.90
C VAL A 248 4.18 -9.38 -1.43
N TYR A 249 3.05 -9.77 -0.89
CA TYR A 249 2.75 -11.11 -0.41
C TYR A 249 1.59 -11.67 -1.20
N ILE A 250 1.76 -12.86 -1.78
CA ILE A 250 0.75 -13.49 -2.64
C ILE A 250 0.52 -14.91 -2.16
N GLU A 251 -0.72 -15.21 -1.83
CA GLU A 251 -1.19 -16.57 -1.57
C GLU A 251 -1.98 -17.07 -2.79
N GLN A 252 -1.58 -18.20 -3.33
CA GLN A 252 -2.20 -18.81 -4.50
C GLN A 252 -2.84 -20.14 -4.14
N GLN A 253 -4.10 -20.33 -4.54
CA GLN A 253 -4.79 -21.61 -4.47
C GLN A 253 -4.54 -22.43 -5.74
N ALA A 254 -5.04 -23.67 -5.76
CA ALA A 254 -4.82 -24.60 -6.87
C ALA A 254 -5.18 -24.01 -8.25
N ASN A 255 -4.35 -24.28 -9.25
CA ASN A 255 -4.52 -23.86 -10.64
C ASN A 255 -4.66 -22.34 -10.86
N SER A 256 -4.40 -21.51 -9.84
CA SER A 256 -4.40 -20.06 -10.03
C SER A 256 -3.16 -19.59 -10.78
N ARG A 257 -3.27 -18.45 -11.43
CA ARG A 257 -2.18 -17.81 -12.16
C ARG A 257 -1.98 -16.39 -11.67
N VAL A 258 -0.72 -16.04 -11.39
CA VAL A 258 -0.31 -14.68 -11.07
C VAL A 258 0.83 -14.25 -11.99
N ASN A 259 0.68 -13.07 -12.55
CA ASN A 259 1.74 -12.37 -13.26
C ASN A 259 1.97 -11.03 -12.56
N HIS A 260 3.15 -10.86 -11.93
CA HIS A 260 3.50 -9.63 -11.22
C HIS A 260 4.74 -9.01 -11.85
N ASN A 261 4.58 -7.81 -12.40
CA ASN A 261 5.66 -7.05 -13.03
C ASN A 261 5.81 -5.68 -12.38
N VAL A 262 7.05 -5.33 -12.06
CA VAL A 262 7.41 -4.02 -11.50
C VAL A 262 8.40 -3.34 -12.42
N ILE A 263 8.10 -2.11 -12.83
CA ILE A 263 8.91 -1.30 -13.71
C ILE A 263 9.14 0.05 -13.01
N THR A 264 10.41 0.34 -12.72
CA THR A 264 10.82 1.66 -12.19
C THR A 264 11.47 2.42 -13.33
N LEU A 265 10.83 3.48 -13.81
CA LEU A 265 11.35 4.37 -14.83
C LEU A 265 12.20 5.47 -14.20
N HIS A 266 11.68 6.10 -13.15
CA HIS A 266 12.37 7.16 -12.44
C HIS A 266 11.97 7.19 -10.95
N ASN A 267 12.97 7.17 -10.07
CA ASN A 267 12.84 7.35 -8.61
C ASN A 267 14.22 7.60 -8.00
N GLY A 268 14.28 8.03 -6.74
CA GLY A 268 15.54 8.14 -5.99
C GLY A 268 16.03 6.76 -5.53
N ILE A 269 15.27 6.12 -4.66
CA ILE A 269 15.57 4.77 -4.17
C ILE A 269 14.30 3.93 -4.22
N THR A 270 14.35 2.82 -4.92
CA THR A 270 13.29 1.83 -4.94
C THR A 270 13.78 0.50 -4.42
N ARG A 271 13.02 -0.08 -3.51
CA ARG A 271 13.21 -1.45 -3.06
C ARG A 271 11.88 -2.20 -3.12
N ASN A 272 11.83 -3.21 -3.97
CA ASN A 272 10.70 -4.12 -4.12
C ASN A 272 11.07 -5.53 -3.60
N ARG A 273 10.10 -6.19 -2.97
CA ARG A 273 10.19 -7.56 -2.46
C ARG A 273 8.91 -8.34 -2.80
#